data_b10fc04f6334162c8011589b3aa702e1
#
_entry.id   b10fc04f6334162c8011589b3aa702e1
#
_cell.length_a   1.000
_cell.length_b   1.000
_cell.length_c   1.000
_cell.angle_alpha   90.00
_cell.angle_beta   90.00
_cell.angle_gamma   90.00
#
_symmetry.space_group_name_H-M   'P 1'
#
loop_
_entity.id
_entity.type
_entity.pdbx_description
1 polymer ?
#
loop_
_entity_poly.entity_id
_entity_poly.type
_entity_poly.pdbx_seq_one_letter_code
_entity_poly.pdbx_strand_id
1 'polypeptide(L)'
;MPAHMIHYLFICAINQNRSRAAERVCSQLARALNRDIECESAGVHPMAVRRVTKEMAEKADMIFVMEDYMKETMMTEFHQPMEKIICLDIPDIYYVRDPELEATLRQKLLPYV
;
A
#
# COMPACT_ATOMS: atom_id res chain seq x y z
N MET A 1 5.27 -28.12 -3.72
CA MET A 1 5.88 -26.79 -3.74
C MET A 1 4.86 -25.73 -3.35
N PRO A 2 5.07 -25.01 -2.27
CA PRO A 2 4.15 -23.92 -1.97
C PRO A 2 4.25 -22.83 -3.02
N ALA A 3 3.11 -22.22 -3.34
CA ALA A 3 3.08 -21.09 -4.25
C ALA A 3 3.87 -19.93 -3.63
N HIS A 4 4.53 -19.15 -4.47
CA HIS A 4 5.23 -17.95 -4.02
C HIS A 4 4.20 -16.89 -3.59
N MET A 5 4.30 -16.45 -2.33
CA MET A 5 3.45 -15.39 -1.82
C MET A 5 3.95 -14.04 -2.31
N ILE A 6 3.06 -13.28 -2.96
CA ILE A 6 3.38 -11.93 -3.41
C ILE A 6 3.11 -10.96 -2.26
N HIS A 7 4.05 -10.05 -1.99
CA HIS A 7 3.94 -9.09 -0.89
C HIS A 7 3.70 -7.69 -1.43
N TYR A 8 2.58 -7.09 -1.05
CA TYR A 8 2.24 -5.70 -1.38
C TYR A 8 2.30 -4.85 -0.12
N LEU A 9 2.95 -3.69 -0.23
CA LEU A 9 3.06 -2.72 0.87
C LEU A 9 2.37 -1.43 0.46
N PHE A 10 1.45 -0.96 1.30
CA PHE A 10 0.69 0.26 1.07
C PHE A 10 1.17 1.35 2.02
N ILE A 11 1.51 2.52 1.46
CA ILE A 11 2.13 3.62 2.22
C ILE A 11 1.26 4.88 2.16
N CYS A 12 0.96 5.43 3.32
CA CYS A 12 0.41 6.79 3.43
C CYS A 12 1.23 7.57 4.46
N ALA A 13 0.74 8.72 4.93
CA ALA A 13 1.51 9.53 5.86
C ALA A 13 1.59 8.89 7.25
N ILE A 14 0.45 8.70 7.91
CA ILE A 14 0.41 8.27 9.32
C ILE A 14 -0.18 6.88 9.53
N ASN A 15 -0.53 6.17 8.49
CA ASN A 15 -1.08 4.80 8.55
C ASN A 15 -2.36 4.71 9.39
N GLN A 16 -3.23 5.70 9.30
CA GLN A 16 -4.50 5.70 10.02
C GLN A 16 -5.71 5.44 9.11
N ASN A 17 -5.62 5.78 7.84
CA ASN A 17 -6.77 5.68 6.96
C ASN A 17 -6.45 5.07 5.59
N ARG A 18 -5.81 5.85 4.70
CA ARG A 18 -5.65 5.47 3.28
C ARG A 18 -4.92 4.15 3.08
N SER A 19 -3.76 3.97 3.69
CA SER A 19 -2.98 2.75 3.50
C SER A 19 -3.66 1.54 4.15
N ARG A 20 -4.33 1.74 5.28
CA ARG A 20 -5.05 0.65 5.95
C ARG A 20 -6.28 0.24 5.15
N ALA A 21 -6.97 1.22 4.54
CA ALA A 21 -8.09 0.91 3.65
C ALA A 21 -7.61 0.13 2.42
N ALA A 22 -6.47 0.53 1.84
CA ALA A 22 -5.89 -0.18 0.70
C ALA A 22 -5.52 -1.61 1.06
N GLU A 23 -4.94 -1.82 2.24
CA GLU A 23 -4.61 -3.15 2.73
C GLU A 23 -5.88 -4.02 2.82
N ARG A 24 -6.95 -3.49 3.40
CA ARG A 24 -8.22 -4.22 3.50
C ARG A 24 -8.80 -4.57 2.14
N VAL A 25 -8.88 -3.58 1.26
CA VAL A 25 -9.46 -3.76 -0.08
C VAL A 25 -8.64 -4.77 -0.88
N CYS A 26 -7.32 -4.64 -0.85
CA CYS A 26 -6.45 -5.57 -1.56
C CYS A 26 -6.61 -6.99 -1.04
N SER A 27 -6.66 -7.17 0.28
CA SER A 27 -6.86 -8.50 0.89
C SER A 27 -8.19 -9.10 0.48
N GLN A 28 -9.24 -8.28 0.42
CA GLN A 28 -10.57 -8.74 0.00
C GLN A 28 -10.57 -9.17 -1.48
N LEU A 29 -9.94 -8.36 -2.33
CA LEU A 29 -9.85 -8.68 -3.76
C LEU A 29 -9.04 -9.94 -4.01
N ALA A 30 -7.90 -10.07 -3.32
CA ALA A 30 -7.04 -11.24 -3.46
C ALA A 30 -7.79 -12.52 -3.06
N ARG A 31 -8.53 -12.45 -1.96
CA ARG A 31 -9.33 -13.60 -1.50
C ARG A 31 -10.43 -13.94 -2.50
N ALA A 32 -11.15 -12.92 -2.98
CA ALA A 32 -12.25 -13.12 -3.94
C ALA A 32 -11.75 -13.71 -5.26
N LEU A 33 -10.54 -13.34 -5.68
CA LEU A 33 -9.95 -13.80 -6.94
C LEU A 33 -9.00 -14.98 -6.75
N ASN A 34 -8.94 -15.53 -5.54
CA ASN A 34 -8.10 -16.67 -5.19
C ASN A 34 -6.62 -16.43 -5.54
N ARG A 35 -6.09 -15.26 -5.14
CA ARG A 35 -4.70 -14.89 -5.38
C ARG A 35 -3.92 -14.90 -4.07
N ASP A 36 -2.68 -15.36 -4.13
CA ASP A 36 -1.79 -15.44 -2.96
C ASP A 36 -1.01 -14.13 -2.81
N ILE A 37 -1.70 -13.12 -2.29
CA ILE A 37 -1.10 -11.80 -2.05
C ILE A 37 -1.22 -11.46 -0.57
N GLU A 38 -0.08 -11.18 0.05
CA GLU A 38 -0.03 -10.70 1.43
C GLU A 38 0.04 -9.17 1.37
N CYS A 39 -0.88 -8.51 2.06
CA CYS A 39 -0.99 -7.05 2.04
C CYS A 39 -0.62 -6.49 3.41
N GLU A 40 0.25 -5.48 3.40
CA GLU A 40 0.71 -4.79 4.60
C GLU A 40 0.58 -3.29 4.38
N SER A 41 0.48 -2.52 5.47
CA SER A 41 0.43 -1.07 5.37
C SER A 41 1.33 -0.41 6.40
N ALA A 42 1.82 0.80 6.09
CA ALA A 42 2.68 1.57 6.97
C ALA A 42 2.62 3.05 6.59
N GLY A 43 3.23 3.89 7.42
CA GLY A 43 3.29 5.33 7.17
C GLY A 43 4.73 5.83 7.15
N VAL A 44 4.96 6.92 6.41
CA VAL A 44 6.30 7.51 6.31
C VAL A 44 6.58 8.52 7.43
N HIS A 45 5.55 9.05 8.07
CA HIS A 45 5.71 10.04 9.13
C HIS A 45 6.25 9.38 10.40
N PRO A 46 7.16 10.07 11.15
CA PRO A 46 7.71 9.51 12.40
C PRO A 46 6.64 9.12 13.41
N MET A 47 5.48 9.77 13.39
CA MET A 47 4.37 9.51 14.32
C MET A 47 3.34 8.54 13.75
N ALA A 48 3.65 7.83 12.69
CA ALA A 48 2.73 6.87 12.09
C ALA A 48 2.38 5.75 13.08
N VAL A 49 1.15 5.25 12.98
CA VAL A 49 0.68 4.12 13.80
C VAL A 49 1.62 2.92 13.60
N ARG A 50 1.96 2.65 12.34
CA ARG A 50 2.99 1.67 11.99
C ARG A 50 3.94 2.36 11.03
N ARG A 51 5.13 2.68 11.53
CA ARG A 51 6.13 3.36 10.69
C ARG A 51 6.78 2.36 9.75
N VAL A 52 6.97 2.78 8.48
CA VAL A 52 7.62 1.93 7.50
C VAL A 52 9.07 1.66 7.93
N THR A 53 9.51 0.42 7.71
CA THR A 53 10.88 0.01 7.99
C THR A 53 11.56 -0.43 6.71
N LYS A 54 12.90 -0.49 6.75
CA LYS A 54 13.69 -0.96 5.62
C LYS A 54 13.30 -2.41 5.26
N GLU A 55 13.10 -3.25 6.29
CA GLU A 55 12.72 -4.65 6.08
C GLU A 55 11.38 -4.77 5.38
N MET A 56 10.40 -3.97 5.77
CA MET A 56 9.09 -3.96 5.11
C MET A 56 9.22 -3.57 3.65
N ALA A 57 10.02 -2.54 3.38
CA ALA A 57 10.22 -2.06 2.02
C ALA A 57 10.92 -3.11 1.16
N GLU A 58 11.96 -3.74 1.68
CA GLU A 58 12.73 -4.74 0.94
C GLU A 58 11.93 -6.02 0.69
N LYS A 59 11.12 -6.44 1.65
CA LYS A 59 10.29 -7.64 1.53
C LYS A 59 9.20 -7.47 0.48
N ALA A 60 8.71 -6.25 0.27
CA ALA A 60 7.60 -6.00 -0.65
C ALA A 60 8.02 -6.24 -2.10
N ASP A 61 7.18 -6.93 -2.85
CA ASP A 61 7.35 -7.08 -4.31
C ASP A 61 6.89 -5.81 -5.03
N MET A 62 5.85 -5.15 -4.50
CA MET A 62 5.36 -3.88 -5.00
C MET A 62 5.03 -2.98 -3.82
N ILE A 63 5.32 -1.68 -3.98
CA ILE A 63 5.02 -0.66 -2.97
C ILE A 63 4.03 0.31 -3.61
N PHE A 64 2.87 0.46 -2.98
CA PHE A 64 1.84 1.40 -3.43
C PHE A 64 1.81 2.58 -2.49
N VAL A 65 2.11 3.77 -3.02
CA VAL A 65 2.09 5.00 -2.22
C VAL A 65 0.86 5.83 -2.58
N MET A 66 0.38 6.61 -1.63
CA MET A 66 -0.84 7.41 -1.83
C MET A 66 -0.57 8.74 -2.52
N GLU A 67 0.64 9.28 -2.37
CA GLU A 67 1.01 10.57 -2.97
C GLU A 67 2.45 10.54 -3.44
N ASP A 68 2.77 11.42 -4.39
CA ASP A 68 4.08 11.44 -5.05
C ASP A 68 5.26 11.64 -4.08
N TYR A 69 5.10 12.49 -3.05
CA TYR A 69 6.22 12.72 -2.13
C TYR A 69 6.59 11.43 -1.38
N MET A 70 5.64 10.55 -1.16
CA MET A 70 5.89 9.26 -0.51
C MET A 70 6.72 8.34 -1.42
N LYS A 71 6.50 8.43 -2.72
CA LYS A 71 7.33 7.71 -3.69
C LYS A 71 8.78 8.15 -3.57
N GLU A 72 9.00 9.46 -3.53
CA GLU A 72 10.35 10.00 -3.38
C GLU A 72 10.99 9.54 -2.07
N THR A 73 10.22 9.56 -0.98
CA THR A 73 10.71 9.08 0.32
C THR A 73 11.15 7.62 0.24
N MET A 74 10.37 6.77 -0.40
CA MET A 74 10.71 5.35 -0.53
C MET A 74 11.97 5.16 -1.37
N MET A 75 12.18 6.01 -2.36
CA MET A 75 13.38 5.94 -3.20
C MET A 75 14.62 6.45 -2.47
N THR A 76 14.50 7.60 -1.80
CA THR A 76 15.68 8.27 -1.22
C THR A 76 16.03 7.77 0.17
N GLU A 77 15.06 7.51 1.02
CA GLU A 77 15.32 7.09 2.40
C GLU A 77 15.38 5.57 2.56
N PHE A 78 14.63 4.84 1.76
CA PHE A 78 14.55 3.39 1.86
C PHE A 78 15.21 2.68 0.69
N HIS A 79 15.81 3.45 -0.23
CA HIS A 79 16.61 2.96 -1.37
C HIS A 79 15.86 1.95 -2.25
N GLN A 80 14.56 2.17 -2.45
CA GLN A 80 13.76 1.29 -3.27
C GLN A 80 13.77 1.76 -4.73
N PRO A 81 13.84 0.83 -5.70
CA PRO A 81 13.85 1.20 -7.11
C PRO A 81 12.51 1.76 -7.56
N MET A 82 12.55 2.71 -8.47
CA MET A 82 11.36 3.41 -8.96
C MET A 82 10.32 2.46 -9.56
N GLU A 83 10.77 1.45 -10.29
CA GLU A 83 9.88 0.49 -10.96
C GLU A 83 9.12 -0.42 -10.00
N LYS A 84 9.50 -0.43 -8.73
CA LYS A 84 8.82 -1.19 -7.69
C LYS A 84 7.68 -0.40 -7.06
N ILE A 85 7.60 0.90 -7.32
CA ILE A 85 6.71 1.83 -6.61
C ILE A 85 5.62 2.35 -7.55
N ILE A 86 4.37 2.21 -7.13
CA ILE A 86 3.20 2.70 -7.86
C ILE A 86 2.54 3.78 -7.00
N CYS A 87 2.28 4.96 -7.59
CA CYS A 87 1.52 6.02 -6.90
C CYS A 87 0.05 5.87 -7.26
N LEU A 88 -0.79 5.72 -6.25
CA LEU A 88 -2.23 5.54 -6.45
C LEU A 88 -3.00 6.87 -6.55
N ASP A 89 -2.36 7.98 -6.20
CA ASP A 89 -2.97 9.31 -6.24
C ASP A 89 -4.27 9.37 -5.43
N ILE A 90 -4.18 9.03 -4.17
CA ILE A 90 -5.31 9.11 -3.24
C ILE A 90 -5.11 10.32 -2.33
N PRO A 91 -5.87 11.41 -2.50
CA PRO A 91 -5.72 12.58 -1.65
C PRO A 91 -6.22 12.31 -0.23
N ASP A 92 -5.72 13.10 0.73
CA ASP A 92 -6.09 12.94 2.14
C ASP A 92 -7.36 13.73 2.45
N ILE A 93 -8.48 13.33 1.83
CA ILE A 93 -9.77 14.02 1.93
C ILE A 93 -10.88 13.11 2.45
N TYR A 94 -10.57 11.84 2.70
CA TYR A 94 -11.57 10.85 3.09
C TYR A 94 -11.59 10.64 4.60
N TYR A 95 -12.76 10.39 5.17
CA TYR A 95 -12.84 9.98 6.56
C TYR A 95 -12.60 8.46 6.68
N VAL A 96 -12.41 8.01 7.91
CA VAL A 96 -12.15 6.59 8.18
C VAL A 96 -13.38 5.76 7.78
N ARG A 97 -13.14 4.68 7.04
CA ARG A 97 -14.19 3.80 6.52
C ARG A 97 -15.12 4.46 5.52
N ASP A 98 -14.62 5.50 4.84
CA ASP A 98 -15.39 6.19 3.81
C ASP A 98 -15.65 5.23 2.63
N PRO A 99 -16.92 4.97 2.27
CA PRO A 99 -17.22 4.09 1.14
C PRO A 99 -16.64 4.58 -0.19
N GLU A 100 -16.51 5.89 -0.37
CA GLU A 100 -15.91 6.44 -1.59
C GLU A 100 -14.42 6.10 -1.68
N LEU A 101 -13.72 6.15 -0.56
CA LEU A 101 -12.31 5.75 -0.51
C LEU A 101 -12.19 4.28 -0.90
N GLU A 102 -13.00 3.42 -0.33
CA GLU A 102 -12.94 1.99 -0.62
C GLU A 102 -13.28 1.69 -2.07
N ALA A 103 -14.28 2.36 -2.63
CA ALA A 103 -14.64 2.18 -4.03
C ALA A 103 -13.52 2.63 -4.97
N THR A 104 -12.90 3.77 -4.67
CA THR A 104 -11.77 4.29 -5.44
C THR A 104 -10.59 3.34 -5.39
N LEU A 105 -10.27 2.85 -4.20
CA LEU A 105 -9.16 1.90 -4.02
C LEU A 105 -9.42 0.59 -4.76
N ARG A 106 -10.65 0.08 -4.68
CA ARG A 106 -11.00 -1.15 -5.38
C ARG A 106 -10.79 -1.02 -6.88
N GLN A 107 -11.22 0.11 -7.43
CA GLN A 107 -11.04 0.38 -8.85
C GLN A 107 -9.57 0.49 -9.24
N LYS A 108 -8.77 1.19 -8.43
CA LYS A 108 -7.36 1.40 -8.73
C LYS A 108 -6.50 0.16 -8.49
N LEU A 109 -6.87 -0.70 -7.56
CA LEU A 109 -6.09 -1.88 -7.22
C LEU A 109 -6.44 -3.12 -8.05
N LEU A 110 -7.63 -3.15 -8.64
CA LEU A 110 -8.07 -4.31 -9.39
C LEU A 110 -7.05 -4.75 -10.46
N PRO A 111 -6.41 -3.85 -11.24
CA PRO A 111 -5.42 -4.26 -12.24
C PRO A 111 -4.20 -5.00 -11.66
N TYR A 112 -3.94 -4.84 -10.39
CA TYR A 112 -2.75 -5.41 -9.74
C TYR A 112 -3.04 -6.69 -8.96
N VAL A 113 -4.27 -7.09 -8.88
CA VAL A 113 -4.69 -8.27 -8.13
C VAL A 113 -5.19 -9.45 -9.03
#